data_aa5019d30e6f1097088be9b9991d853f
#
_entry.id   aa5019d30e6f1097088be9b9991d853f
#
_cell.length_a   1.000
_cell.length_b   1.000
_cell.length_c   1.000
_cell.angle_alpha   90.00
_cell.angle_beta   90.00
_cell.angle_gamma   90.00
#
_symmetry.space_group_name_H-M   'P 1'
#
loop_
_entity.id
_entity.type
_entity.pdbx_description
1 polymer ?
#
loop_
_entity_poly.entity_id
_entity_poly.type
_entity_poly.pdbx_seq_one_letter_code
_entity_poly.pdbx_strand_id
1 'polypeptide(L)' 'MKNNITKLTSVKIIKGLYEQFKFKTVNSSMNLQKLVNRSVHQYLSDTTIKEQMESYDKLFVSGSQF' A
#
# COMPACT_ATOMS: atom_id res chain seq x y z
N MET A 1 24.16 -8.11 11.59
CA MET A 1 22.87 -7.69 11.09
C MET A 1 22.20 -8.79 10.29
N LYS A 2 20.93 -8.84 10.33
CA LYS A 2 20.19 -9.83 9.59
C LYS A 2 19.79 -9.26 8.26
N ASN A 3 20.34 -9.78 7.20
CA ASN A 3 19.92 -9.31 5.89
C ASN A 3 18.60 -9.88 5.46
N ASN A 4 18.04 -10.81 6.23
CA ASN A 4 16.72 -11.33 5.91
C ASN A 4 15.62 -10.68 6.74
N ILE A 5 15.90 -9.54 7.38
CA ILE A 5 14.89 -8.81 8.14
C ILE A 5 13.85 -8.21 7.21
N THR A 6 14.28 -7.75 6.05
CA THR A 6 13.37 -7.19 5.05
C THR A 6 13.52 -7.95 3.75
N LYS A 7 12.50 -7.85 2.92
CA LYS A 7 12.50 -8.48 1.60
C LYS A 7 12.10 -7.46 0.57
N LEU A 8 12.86 -7.36 -0.51
CA LEU A 8 12.50 -6.49 -1.61
C LEU A 8 11.44 -7.18 -2.47
N THR A 9 10.32 -6.51 -2.66
CA THR A 9 9.25 -6.99 -3.51
C THR A 9 8.87 -5.90 -4.49
N SER A 10 8.12 -6.25 -5.53
CA SER A 10 7.63 -5.27 -6.48
C SER A 10 6.13 -5.37 -6.61
N VAL A 11 5.48 -4.22 -6.72
CA VAL A 11 4.04 -4.14 -6.94
C VAL A 11 3.79 -3.07 -7.99
N LYS A 12 2.67 -3.21 -8.70
CA LYS A 12 2.22 -2.17 -9.62
C LYS A 12 1.26 -1.26 -8.90
N ILE A 13 1.45 0.04 -9.03
CA ILE A 13 0.58 1.03 -8.39
C ILE A 13 -0.06 1.85 -9.50
N ILE A 14 -1.35 2.12 -9.35
CA ILE A 14 -2.06 2.99 -10.30
C ILE A 14 -1.31 4.31 -10.36
N LYS A 15 -0.93 4.71 -11.58
CA LYS A 15 -0.04 5.85 -11.78
C LYS A 15 -0.55 7.13 -11.14
N GLY A 16 -1.83 7.45 -11.34
CA GLY A 16 -2.39 8.66 -10.76
C GLY A 16 -2.37 8.67 -9.24
N LEU A 17 -2.63 7.51 -8.62
CA LEU A 17 -2.56 7.40 -7.16
C LEU A 17 -1.14 7.58 -6.66
N TYR A 18 -0.17 7.01 -7.36
CA TYR A 18 1.21 7.15 -6.97
C TYR A 18 1.66 8.61 -7.04
N GLU A 19 1.29 9.31 -8.10
CA GLU A 19 1.66 10.72 -8.25
C GLU A 19 1.02 11.57 -7.17
N GLN A 20 -0.25 11.33 -6.84
CA GLN A 20 -0.91 12.03 -5.76
C GLN A 20 -0.25 11.74 -4.41
N PHE A 21 0.12 10.49 -4.18
CA PHE A 21 0.80 10.12 -2.95
C PHE A 21 2.12 10.86 -2.82
N LYS A 22 2.91 10.91 -3.89
CA LYS A 22 4.19 11.62 -3.86
C LYS A 22 3.98 13.10 -3.55
N PHE A 23 3.00 13.71 -4.20
CA PHE A 23 2.72 15.12 -3.98
C PHE A 23 2.28 15.39 -2.54
N LYS A 24 1.39 14.55 -2.02
CA LYS A 24 0.83 14.76 -0.68
C LYS A 24 1.85 14.50 0.43
N THR A 25 2.90 13.76 0.16
CA THR A 25 3.87 13.39 1.19
C THR A 25 5.19 14.13 1.06
N VAL A 26 5.27 15.14 0.19
CA VAL A 26 6.54 15.82 -0.08
C VAL A 26 7.12 16.47 1.17
N ASN A 27 6.28 16.96 2.08
CA ASN A 27 6.72 17.58 3.34
C ASN A 27 6.47 16.68 4.54
N SER A 28 6.33 15.38 4.31
CA SER A 28 5.98 14.43 5.37
C SER A 28 7.10 13.40 5.48
N SER A 29 7.19 12.74 6.62
CA SER A 29 8.10 11.62 6.79
C SER A 29 7.53 10.32 6.23
N MET A 30 6.30 10.36 5.71
CA MET A 30 5.67 9.19 5.12
C MET A 30 6.32 8.86 3.78
N ASN A 31 6.49 7.57 3.51
CA ASN A 31 6.93 7.10 2.19
C ASN A 31 6.22 5.80 1.88
N LEU A 32 6.43 5.32 0.66
CA LEU A 32 5.71 4.14 0.20
C LEU A 32 6.06 2.91 1.02
N GLN A 33 7.33 2.77 1.40
CA GLN A 33 7.75 1.63 2.21
C GLN A 33 7.02 1.59 3.55
N LYS A 34 6.92 2.75 4.21
CA LYS A 34 6.18 2.83 5.48
C LYS A 34 4.71 2.52 5.28
N LEU A 35 4.12 3.08 4.23
CA LEU A 35 2.70 2.84 3.96
C LEU A 35 2.43 1.37 3.74
N VAL A 36 3.24 0.71 2.92
CA VAL A 36 3.05 -0.71 2.62
C VAL A 36 3.21 -1.56 3.88
N ASN A 37 4.28 -1.33 4.64
CA ASN A 37 4.51 -2.13 5.83
C ASN A 37 3.41 -1.94 6.87
N ARG A 38 2.98 -0.71 7.07
CA ARG A 38 1.91 -0.42 8.02
C ARG A 38 0.58 -1.00 7.56
N SER A 39 0.31 -0.96 6.26
CA SER A 39 -0.92 -1.54 5.71
C SER A 39 -0.93 -3.06 5.85
N VAL A 40 0.18 -3.71 5.56
CA VAL A 40 0.28 -5.16 5.73
C VAL A 40 0.10 -5.54 7.19
N HIS A 41 0.75 -4.81 8.09
CA HIS A 41 0.62 -5.09 9.51
C HIS A 41 -0.83 -4.93 9.98
N GLN A 42 -1.50 -3.87 9.56
CA GLN A 42 -2.90 -3.65 9.93
C GLN A 42 -3.81 -4.73 9.37
N TYR A 43 -3.57 -5.15 8.14
CA TYR A 43 -4.35 -6.22 7.52
C TYR A 43 -4.24 -7.51 8.35
N LEU A 44 -3.05 -7.81 8.84
CA LEU A 44 -2.83 -9.04 9.59
C LEU A 44 -3.33 -8.98 11.02
N SER A 45 -3.39 -7.78 11.62
CA SER A 45 -3.70 -7.64 13.04
C SER A 45 -5.10 -7.09 13.32
N ASP A 46 -5.83 -6.61 12.31
CA ASP A 46 -7.14 -5.96 12.50
C ASP A 46 -8.14 -6.57 11.52
N THR A 47 -9.07 -7.37 12.06
CA THR A 47 -10.05 -8.06 11.23
C THR A 47 -10.94 -7.08 10.45
N THR A 48 -11.29 -5.95 11.06
CA THR A 48 -12.12 -4.96 10.39
C THR A 48 -11.40 -4.37 9.17
N ILE A 49 -10.13 -4.04 9.32
CA ILE A 49 -9.34 -3.51 8.21
C ILE A 49 -9.16 -4.57 7.14
N LYS A 50 -8.90 -5.81 7.54
CA LYS A 50 -8.79 -6.91 6.58
C LYS A 50 -10.05 -7.03 5.74
N GLU A 51 -11.22 -7.01 6.38
CA GLU A 51 -12.47 -7.14 5.67
C GLU A 51 -12.73 -5.96 4.75
N GLN A 52 -12.42 -4.75 5.21
CA GLN A 52 -12.58 -3.56 4.39
C GLN A 52 -11.69 -3.59 3.16
N MET A 53 -10.46 -4.03 3.31
CA MET A 53 -9.54 -4.12 2.17
C MET A 53 -9.97 -5.19 1.18
N GLU A 54 -10.40 -6.35 1.68
CA GLU A 54 -10.78 -7.44 0.81
C GLU A 54 -12.05 -7.16 0.01
N SER A 55 -12.96 -6.36 0.58
CA SER A 55 -14.19 -5.99 -0.09
C SER A 55 -14.10 -4.69 -0.87
N TYR A 56 -12.93 -4.07 -0.90
CA TYR A 56 -12.76 -2.79 -1.57
C TYR A 56 -12.90 -2.97 -3.08
N ASP A 57 -13.80 -2.20 -3.69
CA ASP A 57 -14.15 -2.40 -5.10
C ASP A 57 -14.15 -1.10 -5.91
N LYS A 58 -13.41 -0.10 -5.45
CA LYS A 58 -13.47 1.23 -6.07
C LYS A 58 -12.32 1.52 -7.02
N LEU A 59 -11.39 0.59 -7.19
CA LEU A 59 -10.21 0.82 -8.01
C LEU A 59 -10.20 -0.11 -9.21
N PHE A 60 -10.40 0.46 -10.38
CA PHE A 60 -10.40 -0.29 -11.64
C PHE A 60 -9.40 0.33 -12.61
N VAL A 61 -8.67 -0.52 -13.31
CA VAL A 61 -7.77 -0.09 -14.38
C VAL A 61 -7.99 -1.05 -15.55
N SER A 62 -8.42 -0.49 -16.69
CA SER A 62 -8.66 -1.27 -17.90
C SER A 62 -9.56 -2.49 -17.65
N GLY A 63 -10.58 -2.31 -16.82
CA GLY A 63 -11.51 -3.38 -16.51
C GLY A 63 -11.06 -4.36 -15.44
N SER A 64 -9.84 -4.22 -14.95
CA SER A 64 -9.32 -5.06 -13.87
C SER A 64 -9.40 -4.34 -12.54
N GLN A 65 -9.78 -5.07 -11.51
CA GLN A 65 -9.87 -4.52 -10.17
C GLN A 65 -8.50 -4.55 -9.50
N PHE A 66 -8.13 -3.43 -8.88
CA PHE A 66 -6.85 -3.32 -8.18
C PHE A 66 -7.02 -3.28 -6.68
#